data_aab8cfe94a9cce8403fedfacfe645f06
#
_entry.id   aab8cfe94a9cce8403fedfacfe645f06
#
_cell.length_a   1.000
_cell.length_b   1.000
_cell.length_c   1.000
_cell.angle_alpha   90.00
_cell.angle_beta   90.00
_cell.angle_gamma   90.00
#
_symmetry.space_group_name_H-M   'P 1'
#
loop_
_entity.id
_entity.type
_entity.pdbx_description
1 polymer ?
#
loop_
_entity_poly.entity_id
_entity_poly.type
_entity_poly.pdbx_seq_one_letter_code
_entity_poly.pdbx_strand_id
1 'polypeptide(L)'
;MNCGSSLLAKRKEWNSGNWTEGRYRSFVTSTLRSGARRWPPKFETLNAAKTEKRVNSKTGRLAQHFLCNGCGEEFPAKDVQVDHINPVVSPSKGFKSWDDFIDKLYCEKDNLQVLCLTCHKKKTNEEKQEKKNANK
;
A
#
# COMPACT_ATOMS: atom_id res chain seq x y z
N MET A 1 37.47 12.19 8.39
CA MET A 1 36.71 12.52 8.53
C MET A 1 35.98 12.62 9.17
N ASN A 2 35.79 12.77 9.52
CA ASN A 2 35.07 13.01 10.17
C ASN A 2 34.23 13.12 10.43
N CYS A 3 33.99 12.89 10.88
CA CYS A 3 33.09 12.96 11.25
C CYS A 3 32.33 13.80 11.56
N GLY A 4 32.76 14.27 12.18
CA GLY A 4 32.07 15.28 12.76
C GLY A 4 31.06 15.65 11.91
N SER A 5 31.43 15.70 10.95
CA SER A 5 30.57 15.94 9.97
C SER A 5 29.29 15.31 10.27
N SER A 6 29.29 14.33 10.95
CA SER A 6 28.07 13.66 11.07
C SER A 6 27.03 14.62 11.46
N LEU A 7 27.23 15.41 12.29
CA LEU A 7 26.27 16.27 12.74
C LEU A 7 25.86 17.05 11.66
N LEU A 8 26.66 17.62 11.10
CA LEU A 8 26.41 18.47 10.11
C LEU A 8 25.92 17.68 9.06
N ALA A 9 26.46 16.78 8.94
CA ALA A 9 26.17 16.05 7.81
C ALA A 9 24.88 15.45 7.95
N LYS A 10 24.26 15.80 8.84
CA LYS A 10 23.03 15.29 8.97
C LYS A 10 22.33 15.24 7.72
N ARG A 11 22.67 15.99 6.79
CA ARG A 11 21.95 15.93 5.60
C ARG A 11 22.72 15.24 4.57
N LYS A 12 22.21 14.19 4.00
CA LYS A 12 22.84 13.58 2.88
C LYS A 12 22.37 14.31 1.68
N GLU A 13 23.13 14.22 0.63
CA GLU A 13 22.75 14.84 -0.59
C GLU A 13 22.50 13.76 -1.62
N TRP A 14 21.40 13.86 -2.34
CA TRP A 14 21.09 12.91 -3.39
C TRP A 14 21.01 13.66 -4.71
N ASN A 15 21.40 13.01 -5.80
CA ASN A 15 21.37 13.59 -7.12
C ASN A 15 22.21 14.87 -7.13
N SER A 16 23.45 14.76 -6.64
CA SER A 16 24.40 15.86 -6.55
C SER A 16 23.83 17.06 -5.79
N GLY A 17 23.06 16.81 -4.75
CA GLY A 17 22.51 17.88 -3.94
C GLY A 17 21.23 18.50 -4.48
N ASN A 18 20.73 17.99 -5.60
CA ASN A 18 19.53 18.56 -6.21
C ASN A 18 18.24 18.06 -5.59
N TRP A 19 18.27 16.98 -4.84
CA TRP A 19 17.06 16.42 -4.23
C TRP A 19 17.10 16.53 -2.72
N THR A 20 15.94 16.79 -2.13
CA THR A 20 15.77 16.74 -0.69
C THR A 20 15.60 15.29 -0.30
N GLU A 21 15.69 15.01 0.99
CA GLU A 21 15.47 13.67 1.51
C GLU A 21 14.05 13.20 1.18
N GLY A 22 13.07 14.09 1.29
CA GLY A 22 11.68 13.76 0.98
C GLY A 22 11.51 13.34 -0.46
N ARG A 23 12.17 14.03 -1.39
CA ARG A 23 12.07 13.68 -2.81
C ARG A 23 12.74 12.34 -3.07
N TYR A 24 13.90 12.10 -2.46
CA TYR A 24 14.62 10.84 -2.61
C TYR A 24 13.75 9.69 -2.08
N ARG A 25 13.15 9.87 -0.90
CA ARG A 25 12.30 8.86 -0.30
C ARG A 25 11.09 8.55 -1.18
N SER A 26 10.45 9.58 -1.73
CA SER A 26 9.30 9.40 -2.62
C SER A 26 9.70 8.62 -3.86
N PHE A 27 10.86 8.90 -4.41
CA PHE A 27 11.35 8.21 -5.60
C PHE A 27 11.56 6.72 -5.31
N VAL A 28 12.23 6.40 -4.20
CA VAL A 28 12.53 5.02 -3.85
C VAL A 28 11.24 4.26 -3.47
N THR A 29 10.37 4.86 -2.67
CA THR A 29 9.13 4.19 -2.27
C THR A 29 8.22 3.95 -3.48
N SER A 30 8.19 4.88 -4.42
CA SER A 30 7.40 4.71 -5.64
C SER A 30 7.91 3.54 -6.47
N THR A 31 9.23 3.39 -6.56
CA THR A 31 9.85 2.28 -7.29
C THR A 31 9.55 0.95 -6.60
N LEU A 32 9.67 0.91 -5.28
CA LEU A 32 9.37 -0.31 -4.51
C LEU A 32 7.90 -0.67 -4.63
N ARG A 33 7.00 0.30 -4.59
CA ARG A 33 5.56 0.04 -4.73
C ARG A 33 5.22 -0.47 -6.12
N SER A 34 5.95 -0.02 -7.13
CA SER A 34 5.74 -0.50 -8.49
C SER A 34 6.08 -2.00 -8.57
N GLY A 35 7.17 -2.42 -7.91
CA GLY A 35 7.53 -3.82 -7.85
C GLY A 35 6.51 -4.66 -7.07
N ALA A 36 5.91 -4.06 -6.05
CA ALA A 36 4.94 -4.74 -5.21
C ALA A 36 3.69 -5.18 -5.98
N ARG A 37 3.42 -4.58 -7.12
CA ARG A 37 2.27 -5.02 -7.92
C ARG A 37 2.45 -6.44 -8.45
N ARG A 38 3.68 -6.95 -8.47
CA ARG A 38 3.98 -8.30 -8.94
C ARG A 38 4.31 -9.25 -7.79
N TRP A 39 4.08 -8.81 -6.55
CA TRP A 39 4.39 -9.60 -5.37
C TRP A 39 3.45 -10.81 -5.29
N PRO A 40 3.97 -12.04 -5.35
CA PRO A 40 3.12 -13.24 -5.44
C PRO A 40 2.03 -13.39 -4.38
N PRO A 41 2.26 -13.09 -3.10
CA PRO A 41 1.18 -13.18 -2.11
C PRO A 41 -0.05 -12.36 -2.44
N LYS A 42 0.09 -11.27 -3.21
CA LYS A 42 -1.06 -10.47 -3.62
C LYS A 42 -1.95 -11.27 -4.58
N PHE A 43 -1.36 -12.01 -5.51
CA PHE A 43 -2.12 -12.82 -6.45
C PHE A 43 -2.78 -13.99 -5.70
N GLU A 44 -2.09 -14.56 -4.71
CA GLU A 44 -2.65 -15.65 -3.92
C GLU A 44 -3.83 -15.15 -3.10
N THR A 45 -3.74 -13.95 -2.53
CA THR A 45 -4.83 -13.32 -1.77
C THR A 45 -6.04 -13.09 -2.68
N LEU A 46 -5.80 -12.57 -3.88
CA LEU A 46 -6.88 -12.32 -4.81
C LEU A 46 -7.53 -13.64 -5.24
N ASN A 47 -6.74 -14.66 -5.53
CA ASN A 47 -7.27 -15.96 -5.93
C ASN A 47 -8.10 -16.57 -4.81
N ALA A 48 -7.69 -16.43 -3.56
CA ALA A 48 -8.43 -16.97 -2.43
C ALA A 48 -9.78 -16.27 -2.22
N ALA A 49 -9.93 -15.06 -2.75
CA ALA A 49 -11.18 -14.30 -2.63
C ALA A 49 -12.16 -14.59 -3.76
N LYS A 50 -11.79 -15.43 -4.73
CA LYS A 50 -12.68 -15.76 -5.84
C LYS A 50 -13.96 -16.41 -5.31
N THR A 51 -15.08 -16.01 -5.86
CA THR A 51 -16.35 -16.64 -5.55
C THR A 51 -16.80 -17.42 -6.77
N GLU A 52 -17.52 -16.81 -7.69
CA GLU A 52 -17.97 -17.50 -8.90
C GLU A 52 -18.11 -16.52 -10.04
N LYS A 53 -18.32 -17.03 -11.24
CA LYS A 53 -18.52 -16.16 -12.38
C LYS A 53 -19.98 -15.71 -12.38
N ARG A 54 -20.18 -14.41 -12.50
CA ARG A 54 -21.51 -13.81 -12.52
C ARG A 54 -21.55 -12.73 -13.58
N VAL A 55 -22.73 -12.35 -13.98
CA VAL A 55 -22.88 -11.27 -14.94
C VAL A 55 -22.52 -9.96 -14.22
N ASN A 56 -21.59 -9.22 -14.81
CA ASN A 56 -21.22 -7.91 -14.32
C ASN A 56 -22.34 -6.95 -14.69
N SER A 57 -23.01 -6.37 -13.73
CA SER A 57 -24.17 -5.50 -13.96
C SER A 57 -23.81 -4.27 -14.81
N LYS A 58 -22.56 -3.85 -14.83
CA LYS A 58 -22.17 -2.67 -15.60
C LYS A 58 -21.91 -2.99 -17.06
N THR A 59 -21.37 -4.18 -17.35
CA THR A 59 -21.01 -4.53 -18.73
C THR A 59 -21.94 -5.55 -19.37
N GLY A 60 -22.74 -6.23 -18.56
CA GLY A 60 -23.61 -7.30 -19.05
C GLY A 60 -22.86 -8.58 -19.40
N ARG A 61 -21.58 -8.66 -19.10
CA ARG A 61 -20.75 -9.83 -19.43
C ARG A 61 -20.49 -10.70 -18.22
N LEU A 62 -20.25 -11.98 -18.46
CA LEU A 62 -19.90 -12.90 -17.40
C LEU A 62 -18.49 -12.59 -16.95
N ALA A 63 -18.26 -12.46 -15.67
CA ALA A 63 -16.96 -12.12 -15.11
C ALA A 63 -16.74 -12.83 -13.77
N GLN A 64 -15.50 -13.18 -13.47
CA GLN A 64 -15.14 -13.73 -12.18
C GLN A 64 -15.38 -12.66 -11.11
N HIS A 65 -16.03 -13.03 -10.02
CA HIS A 65 -16.27 -12.11 -8.91
C HIS A 65 -15.41 -12.50 -7.71
N PHE A 66 -15.19 -11.53 -6.83
CA PHE A 66 -14.33 -11.66 -5.67
C PHE A 66 -15.03 -11.09 -4.45
N LEU A 67 -14.82 -11.73 -3.30
CA LEU A 67 -15.44 -11.31 -2.06
C LEU A 67 -14.68 -10.17 -1.42
N CYS A 68 -15.36 -9.08 -1.07
CA CYS A 68 -14.77 -7.98 -0.34
C CYS A 68 -14.73 -8.35 1.15
N ASN A 69 -13.55 -8.30 1.76
CA ASN A 69 -13.39 -8.62 3.16
C ASN A 69 -14.01 -7.56 4.08
N GLY A 70 -14.30 -6.39 3.57
CA GLY A 70 -14.88 -5.30 4.37
C GLY A 70 -16.40 -5.38 4.46
N CYS A 71 -17.08 -5.40 3.32
CA CYS A 71 -18.53 -5.38 3.31
C CYS A 71 -19.18 -6.73 3.03
N GLY A 72 -18.41 -7.75 2.64
CA GLY A 72 -18.95 -9.07 2.37
C GLY A 72 -19.69 -9.21 1.06
N GLU A 73 -19.67 -8.17 0.21
CA GLU A 73 -20.30 -8.23 -1.10
C GLU A 73 -19.32 -8.73 -2.14
N GLU A 74 -19.83 -9.16 -3.30
CA GLU A 74 -18.99 -9.69 -4.37
C GLU A 74 -18.88 -8.70 -5.52
N PHE A 75 -17.70 -8.59 -6.09
CA PHE A 75 -17.42 -7.61 -7.13
C PHE A 75 -16.51 -8.19 -8.20
N PRO A 76 -16.60 -7.73 -9.45
CA PRO A 76 -15.66 -8.14 -10.49
C PRO A 76 -14.26 -7.56 -10.22
N ALA A 77 -13.26 -8.08 -10.88
CA ALA A 77 -11.86 -7.72 -10.64
C ALA A 77 -11.57 -6.22 -10.70
N LYS A 78 -12.26 -5.49 -11.58
CA LYS A 78 -12.01 -4.06 -11.70
C LYS A 78 -12.44 -3.26 -10.47
N ASP A 79 -13.32 -3.82 -9.67
CA ASP A 79 -13.90 -3.10 -8.54
C ASP A 79 -13.33 -3.55 -7.20
N VAL A 80 -12.24 -4.30 -7.20
CA VAL A 80 -11.57 -4.72 -5.97
C VAL A 80 -10.08 -4.45 -6.04
N GLN A 81 -9.44 -4.39 -4.89
CA GLN A 81 -7.99 -4.22 -4.78
C GLN A 81 -7.47 -5.06 -3.63
N VAL A 82 -6.25 -5.53 -3.74
CA VAL A 82 -5.58 -6.18 -2.62
C VAL A 82 -4.94 -5.08 -1.79
N ASP A 83 -5.25 -5.06 -0.52
CA ASP A 83 -4.86 -4.00 0.39
C ASP A 83 -4.08 -4.58 1.57
N HIS A 84 -3.19 -3.79 2.16
CA HIS A 84 -2.48 -4.18 3.37
C HIS A 84 -3.41 -3.93 4.56
N ILE A 85 -3.65 -4.97 5.36
CA ILE A 85 -4.50 -4.82 6.54
C ILE A 85 -3.88 -3.79 7.47
N ASN A 86 -2.59 -3.97 7.79
CA ASN A 86 -1.83 -2.96 8.51
C ASN A 86 -1.06 -2.15 7.48
N PRO A 87 -1.19 -0.83 7.45
CA PRO A 87 -0.55 -0.01 6.42
C PRO A 87 0.97 -0.16 6.39
N VAL A 88 1.56 -0.03 5.21
CA VAL A 88 3.00 -0.11 5.03
C VAL A 88 3.70 0.99 5.84
N VAL A 89 3.10 2.19 5.84
CA VAL A 89 3.58 3.29 6.66
C VAL A 89 2.49 3.60 7.66
N SER A 90 2.81 3.58 8.95
CA SER A 90 1.84 3.86 9.99
C SER A 90 1.31 5.28 9.83
N PRO A 91 -0.01 5.50 9.78
CA PRO A 91 -0.57 6.85 9.65
C PRO A 91 -0.19 7.74 10.83
N SER A 92 -0.03 7.18 12.02
CA SER A 92 0.29 7.95 13.20
C SER A 92 1.79 8.16 13.41
N LYS A 93 2.61 7.15 13.05
CA LYS A 93 4.05 7.20 13.32
C LYS A 93 4.90 7.57 12.11
N GLY A 94 4.38 7.38 10.92
CA GLY A 94 5.10 7.72 9.69
C GLY A 94 6.18 6.71 9.32
N PHE A 95 7.02 7.10 8.38
CA PHE A 95 8.10 6.26 7.88
C PHE A 95 9.15 6.07 8.97
N LYS A 96 9.61 4.85 9.17
CA LYS A 96 10.62 4.55 10.20
C LYS A 96 11.96 4.24 9.57
N SER A 97 12.02 3.26 8.71
CA SER A 97 13.27 2.84 8.09
C SER A 97 12.96 2.09 6.79
N TRP A 98 13.97 1.90 5.97
CA TRP A 98 13.80 1.15 4.72
C TRP A 98 13.50 -0.32 5.00
N ASP A 99 14.15 -0.91 6.01
CA ASP A 99 13.89 -2.30 6.35
C ASP A 99 12.43 -2.49 6.78
N ASP A 100 11.93 -1.59 7.60
CA ASP A 100 10.54 -1.62 8.06
C ASP A 100 9.58 -1.46 6.88
N PHE A 101 9.86 -0.52 5.98
CA PHE A 101 9.03 -0.26 4.82
C PHE A 101 8.98 -1.49 3.90
N ILE A 102 10.14 -2.08 3.61
CA ILE A 102 10.20 -3.23 2.71
C ILE A 102 9.52 -4.45 3.32
N ASP A 103 9.72 -4.71 4.61
CA ASP A 103 9.10 -5.84 5.27
C ASP A 103 7.57 -5.72 5.26
N LYS A 104 7.05 -4.53 5.43
CA LYS A 104 5.61 -4.32 5.44
C LYS A 104 5.01 -4.29 4.03
N LEU A 105 5.76 -3.80 3.06
CA LEU A 105 5.30 -3.74 1.69
C LEU A 105 5.25 -5.14 1.07
N TYR A 106 6.32 -5.90 1.24
CA TYR A 106 6.42 -7.26 0.70
C TYR A 106 6.10 -8.28 1.81
N CYS A 107 4.88 -8.17 2.32
CA CYS A 107 4.42 -9.02 3.42
C CYS A 107 3.77 -10.30 2.92
N GLU A 108 3.47 -11.19 3.83
CA GLU A 108 2.78 -12.43 3.51
C GLU A 108 1.27 -12.23 3.46
N LYS A 109 0.53 -13.26 3.05
CA LYS A 109 -0.91 -13.17 2.86
C LYS A 109 -1.68 -12.78 4.11
N ASP A 110 -1.17 -13.10 5.29
CA ASP A 110 -1.87 -12.82 6.53
C ASP A 110 -2.06 -11.31 6.78
N ASN A 111 -1.28 -10.47 6.11
CA ASN A 111 -1.47 -9.03 6.20
C ASN A 111 -2.09 -8.43 4.94
N LEU A 112 -2.66 -9.28 4.07
CA LEU A 112 -3.28 -8.80 2.84
C LEU A 112 -4.76 -9.17 2.83
N GLN A 113 -5.56 -8.34 2.22
CA GLN A 113 -7.00 -8.56 2.10
C GLN A 113 -7.51 -7.99 0.80
N VAL A 114 -8.66 -8.48 0.34
CA VAL A 114 -9.31 -7.92 -0.85
C VAL A 114 -10.41 -6.98 -0.37
N LEU A 115 -10.41 -5.77 -0.85
CA LEU A 115 -11.46 -4.78 -0.54
C LEU A 115 -12.04 -4.23 -1.84
N CYS A 116 -13.34 -3.95 -1.83
CA CYS A 116 -13.96 -3.24 -2.94
C CYS A 116 -13.48 -1.78 -2.90
N LEU A 117 -13.68 -1.06 -3.98
CA LEU A 117 -13.21 0.32 -4.07
C LEU A 117 -13.80 1.21 -2.98
N THR A 118 -15.06 1.00 -2.63
CA THR A 118 -15.72 1.78 -1.59
C THR A 118 -15.11 1.51 -0.21
N CYS A 119 -14.91 0.24 0.15
CA CYS A 119 -14.32 -0.12 1.44
C CYS A 119 -12.86 0.33 1.49
N HIS A 120 -12.14 0.23 0.37
CA HIS A 120 -10.75 0.70 0.30
C HIS A 120 -10.68 2.21 0.53
N LYS A 121 -11.60 2.97 -0.08
CA LYS A 121 -11.63 4.41 0.08
C LYS A 121 -11.96 4.80 1.53
N LYS A 122 -12.89 4.06 2.15
CA LYS A 122 -13.24 4.32 3.53
C LYS A 122 -12.03 4.12 4.44
N LYS A 123 -11.30 3.02 4.24
CA LYS A 123 -10.10 2.72 5.03
C LYS A 123 -9.05 3.81 4.81
N THR A 124 -8.83 4.24 3.57
CA THR A 124 -7.88 5.29 3.26
C THR A 124 -8.24 6.59 3.97
N ASN A 125 -9.52 6.94 4.01
CA ASN A 125 -9.96 8.16 4.68
C ASN A 125 -9.77 8.08 6.21
N GLU A 126 -9.98 6.90 6.78
CA GLU A 126 -9.74 6.68 8.21
C GLU A 126 -8.26 6.83 8.53
N GLU A 127 -7.38 6.31 7.67
CA GLU A 127 -5.95 6.43 7.85
C GLU A 127 -5.50 7.89 7.74
N LYS A 128 -6.09 8.64 6.81
CA LYS A 128 -5.78 10.06 6.68
C LYS A 128 -6.19 10.83 7.92
N GLN A 129 -7.34 10.49 8.49
CA GLN A 129 -7.82 11.15 9.70
C GLN A 129 -6.90 10.82 10.88
N GLU A 130 -6.45 9.57 10.98
CA GLU A 130 -5.54 9.14 12.04
C GLU A 130 -4.23 9.93 11.92
N LYS A 131 -3.73 10.13 10.70
CA LYS A 131 -2.50 10.89 10.47
C LYS A 131 -2.67 12.33 10.90
N LYS A 132 -3.81 12.95 10.59
CA LYS A 132 -4.06 14.31 11.00
C LYS A 132 -4.12 14.43 12.51
N ASN A 133 -4.79 13.49 13.18
CA ASN A 133 -4.90 13.53 14.63
C ASN A 133 -3.54 13.37 15.30
N ALA A 134 -2.66 12.56 14.74
CA ALA A 134 -1.32 12.36 15.29
C ALA A 134 -0.43 13.59 15.13
N ASN A 135 -0.72 14.44 14.14
CA ASN A 135 0.08 15.63 13.89
C ASN A 135 -0.43 16.88 14.60
N LYS A 136 -1.44 16.74 15.47
CA LYS A 136 -1.94 17.89 16.23
C LYS A 136 -1.17 18.08 17.57
#